data_37b641e2394ad0ea7df26dfc0b270b71
#
_entry.id   37b641e2394ad0ea7df26dfc0b270b71
#
_cell.length_a   1.000
_cell.length_b   1.000
_cell.length_c   1.000
_cell.angle_alpha   90.00
_cell.angle_beta   90.00
_cell.angle_gamma   90.00
#
_symmetry.space_group_name_H-M   'P 1'
#
loop_
_entity.id
_entity.type
_entity.pdbx_description
1 polymer ?
#
loop_
_entity_poly.entity_id
_entity_poly.type
_entity_poly.pdbx_seq_one_letter_code
_entity_poly.pdbx_strand_id
1 'polypeptide(L)'
;MNRHEFVTYLTGTYSCAGEHLFARYPSFQVFRHWGNKKWFAVIMDIPRKNLNLPGEGEISVVNLKCDTRLIGSFREEPGIFPGWHMNKAHWLSVALDGTVEDEKIKFLMDPECVW
;
A
#
# COMPACT_ATOMS: atom_id res chain seq x y z
N MET A 1 -3.38 -10.49 3.96
CA MET A 1 -4.54 -9.60 4.18
C MET A 1 -5.21 -9.27 2.86
N ASN A 2 -6.53 -9.18 2.89
CA ASN A 2 -7.27 -8.56 1.80
C ASN A 2 -7.48 -7.07 2.11
N ARG A 3 -8.13 -6.35 1.19
CA ARG A 3 -8.36 -4.91 1.35
C ARG A 3 -9.15 -4.57 2.62
N HIS A 4 -10.22 -5.31 2.89
CA HIS A 4 -11.07 -5.07 4.06
C HIS A 4 -10.28 -5.26 5.36
N GLU A 5 -9.52 -6.33 5.45
CA GLU A 5 -8.70 -6.63 6.61
C GLU A 5 -7.63 -5.57 6.83
N PHE A 6 -7.02 -5.10 5.74
CA PHE A 6 -6.01 -4.06 5.80
C PHE A 6 -6.59 -2.73 6.31
N VAL A 7 -7.74 -2.32 5.80
CA VAL A 7 -8.41 -1.08 6.26
C VAL A 7 -8.78 -1.19 7.74
N THR A 8 -9.30 -2.34 8.17
CA THR A 8 -9.64 -2.60 9.56
C THR A 8 -8.40 -2.49 10.45
N TYR A 9 -7.29 -3.05 10.00
CA TYR A 9 -6.02 -2.97 10.73
C TYR A 9 -5.54 -1.52 10.86
N LEU A 10 -5.59 -0.76 9.76
CA LEU A 10 -5.14 0.65 9.76
C LEU A 10 -5.99 1.51 10.70
N THR A 11 -7.29 1.43 10.56
CA THR A 11 -8.18 2.30 11.35
C THR A 11 -8.14 1.95 12.83
N GLY A 12 -7.94 0.68 13.17
CA GLY A 12 -7.84 0.24 14.57
C GLY A 12 -6.48 0.52 15.20
N THR A 13 -5.41 0.50 14.41
CA THR A 13 -4.04 0.60 14.95
C THR A 13 -3.52 2.03 14.95
N TYR A 14 -3.82 2.80 13.90
CA TYR A 14 -3.23 4.13 13.68
C TYR A 14 -4.21 5.28 13.86
N SER A 15 -5.43 5.00 14.29
CA SER A 15 -6.46 6.03 14.53
C SER A 15 -6.64 6.98 13.33
N CYS A 16 -6.63 6.41 12.14
CA CYS A 16 -6.79 7.17 10.90
C CYS A 16 -8.02 6.67 10.13
N ALA A 17 -8.54 7.51 9.24
CA ALA A 17 -9.66 7.16 8.38
C ALA A 17 -9.23 7.33 6.92
N GLY A 18 -9.76 6.49 6.04
CA GLY A 18 -9.48 6.59 4.61
C GLY A 18 -10.22 7.76 3.98
N GLU A 19 -9.53 8.49 3.11
CA GLU A 19 -10.09 9.62 2.39
C GLU A 19 -10.17 9.29 0.90
N HIS A 20 -11.29 9.65 0.28
CA HIS A 20 -11.48 9.48 -1.17
C HIS A 20 -11.20 10.81 -1.86
N LEU A 21 -9.94 11.01 -2.27
CA LEU A 21 -9.49 12.28 -2.83
C LEU A 21 -9.51 12.33 -4.37
N PHE A 22 -9.74 11.19 -5.03
CA PHE A 22 -9.64 11.10 -6.48
C PHE A 22 -11.00 10.80 -7.10
N ALA A 23 -11.65 11.84 -7.65
CA ALA A 23 -12.98 11.68 -8.24
C ALA A 23 -13.01 10.65 -9.38
N ARG A 24 -11.93 10.56 -10.17
CA ARG A 24 -11.83 9.60 -11.29
C ARG A 24 -11.53 8.18 -10.83
N TYR A 25 -11.11 8.00 -9.59
CA TYR A 25 -10.68 6.71 -9.05
C TYR A 25 -11.35 6.49 -7.71
N PRO A 26 -12.65 6.19 -7.70
CA PRO A 26 -13.42 6.11 -6.45
C PRO A 26 -12.97 5.00 -5.51
N SER A 27 -12.23 3.99 -6.01
CA SER A 27 -11.70 2.93 -5.17
C SER A 27 -10.48 3.36 -4.37
N PHE A 28 -9.84 4.47 -4.75
CA PHE A 28 -8.60 4.91 -4.11
C PHE A 28 -8.92 5.54 -2.75
N GLN A 29 -8.22 5.06 -1.71
CA GLN A 29 -8.32 5.60 -0.37
C GLN A 29 -6.94 6.01 0.12
N VAL A 30 -6.81 7.24 0.61
CA VAL A 30 -5.57 7.78 1.13
C VAL A 30 -5.62 7.82 2.64
N PHE A 31 -4.55 7.36 3.29
CA PHE A 31 -4.40 7.39 4.73
C PHE A 31 -3.23 8.29 5.09
N ARG A 32 -3.48 9.21 6.02
CA ARG A 32 -2.51 10.20 6.47
C ARG A 32 -2.07 9.92 7.88
N HIS A 33 -0.82 10.30 8.19
CA HIS A 33 -0.37 10.32 9.58
C HIS A 33 -1.19 11.32 10.38
N TRP A 34 -1.56 10.91 11.57
CA TRP A 34 -2.36 11.75 12.43
C TRP A 34 -1.64 13.06 12.78
N GLY A 35 -0.35 13.00 13.06
CA GLY A 35 0.42 14.16 13.50
C GLY A 35 0.74 15.17 12.40
N ASN A 36 1.43 14.73 11.35
CA ASN A 36 1.93 15.62 10.30
C ASN A 36 1.06 15.67 9.04
N LYS A 37 -0.02 14.88 8.98
CA LYS A 37 -0.94 14.81 7.86
C LYS A 37 -0.32 14.31 6.54
N LYS A 38 0.87 13.76 6.56
CA LYS A 38 1.50 13.20 5.37
C LYS A 38 0.88 11.85 5.01
N TRP A 39 0.76 11.58 3.73
CA TRP A 39 0.28 10.30 3.23
C TRP A 39 1.28 9.20 3.61
N PHE A 40 0.79 8.07 4.11
CA PHE A 40 1.65 6.91 4.35
C PHE A 40 1.12 5.63 3.69
N ALA A 41 -0.14 5.60 3.31
CA ALA A 41 -0.73 4.47 2.61
C ALA A 41 -1.79 4.95 1.63
N VAL A 42 -1.79 4.38 0.42
CA VAL A 42 -2.83 4.63 -0.58
C VAL A 42 -3.31 3.27 -1.09
N ILE A 43 -4.55 2.94 -0.80
CA ILE A 43 -5.17 1.68 -1.25
C ILE A 43 -5.89 1.95 -2.56
N MET A 44 -5.78 1.01 -3.51
CA MET A 44 -6.41 1.14 -4.81
C MET A 44 -6.74 -0.23 -5.38
N ASP A 45 -7.78 -0.28 -6.25
CA ASP A 45 -8.05 -1.45 -7.08
C ASP A 45 -7.63 -1.07 -8.49
N ILE A 46 -6.69 -1.81 -9.07
CA ILE A 46 -6.14 -1.53 -10.39
C ILE A 46 -6.14 -2.79 -11.24
N PRO A 47 -6.19 -2.66 -12.58
CA PRO A 47 -6.08 -3.83 -13.45
C PRO A 47 -4.78 -4.59 -13.19
N ARG A 48 -4.89 -5.93 -13.16
CA ARG A 48 -3.70 -6.78 -12.94
C ARG A 48 -2.61 -6.52 -13.96
N LYS A 49 -2.98 -6.21 -15.19
CA LYS A 49 -2.02 -5.92 -16.27
C LYS A 49 -1.12 -4.73 -15.96
N ASN A 50 -1.57 -3.81 -15.12
CA ASN A 50 -0.77 -2.62 -14.77
C ASN A 50 0.46 -2.98 -13.94
N LEU A 51 0.45 -4.16 -13.32
CA LEU A 51 1.59 -4.69 -12.57
C LEU A 51 2.20 -5.92 -13.27
N ASN A 52 1.87 -6.14 -14.54
CA ASN A 52 2.34 -7.29 -15.32
C ASN A 52 1.97 -8.62 -14.67
N LEU A 53 0.83 -8.66 -13.99
CA LEU A 53 0.35 -9.88 -13.35
C LEU A 53 -0.55 -10.67 -14.31
N PRO A 54 -0.50 -12.02 -14.25
CA PRO A 54 -1.36 -12.84 -15.09
C PRO A 54 -2.81 -12.75 -14.66
N GLY A 55 -3.71 -13.11 -15.58
CA GLY A 55 -5.14 -13.14 -15.33
C GLY A 55 -5.81 -11.82 -15.67
N GLU A 56 -7.14 -11.87 -15.67
CA GLU A 56 -7.97 -10.71 -15.97
C GLU A 56 -8.52 -10.09 -14.68
N GLY A 57 -9.09 -8.89 -14.80
CA GLY A 57 -9.72 -8.21 -13.69
C GLY A 57 -8.75 -7.33 -12.92
N GLU A 58 -9.17 -6.95 -11.73
CA GLU A 58 -8.44 -6.04 -10.87
C GLU A 58 -7.83 -6.74 -9.68
N ILE A 59 -6.86 -6.08 -9.08
CA ILE A 59 -6.23 -6.52 -7.84
C ILE A 59 -6.19 -5.33 -6.88
N SER A 60 -6.46 -5.58 -5.61
CA SER A 60 -6.32 -4.56 -4.59
C SER A 60 -4.85 -4.45 -4.20
N VAL A 61 -4.33 -3.23 -4.19
CA VAL A 61 -2.92 -2.94 -3.91
C VAL A 61 -2.86 -1.77 -2.95
N VAL A 62 -1.88 -1.78 -2.08
CA VAL A 62 -1.59 -0.62 -1.23
C VAL A 62 -0.20 -0.10 -1.55
N ASN A 63 -0.10 1.21 -1.78
CA ASN A 63 1.19 1.89 -1.84
C ASN A 63 1.55 2.29 -0.42
N LEU A 64 2.68 1.82 0.06
CA LEU A 64 3.19 2.12 1.39
C LEU A 64 4.44 2.99 1.28
N LYS A 65 4.48 4.06 2.05
CA LYS A 65 5.68 4.87 2.16
C LYS A 65 6.66 4.16 3.09
N CYS A 66 7.86 3.92 2.62
CA CYS A 66 8.86 3.12 3.32
C CYS A 66 10.20 3.85 3.42
N ASP A 67 11.00 3.43 4.38
CA ASP A 67 12.40 3.86 4.48
C ASP A 67 13.13 3.46 3.20
N THR A 68 13.87 4.39 2.60
CA THR A 68 14.60 4.16 1.36
C THR A 68 15.56 2.98 1.44
N ARG A 69 16.07 2.69 2.65
CA ARG A 69 16.97 1.56 2.86
C ARG A 69 16.30 0.21 2.66
N LEU A 70 14.98 0.13 2.80
CA LEU A 70 14.22 -1.11 2.64
C LEU A 70 13.76 -1.34 1.21
N ILE A 71 13.60 -0.28 0.42
CA ILE A 71 13.01 -0.36 -0.92
C ILE A 71 13.75 -1.37 -1.80
N GLY A 72 15.07 -1.27 -1.86
CA GLY A 72 15.87 -2.14 -2.72
C GLY A 72 15.77 -3.62 -2.37
N SER A 73 15.61 -3.92 -1.08
CA SER A 73 15.53 -5.30 -0.62
C SER A 73 14.15 -5.92 -0.85
N PHE A 74 13.09 -5.14 -0.73
CA PHE A 74 11.72 -5.68 -0.73
C PHE A 74 11.02 -5.61 -2.08
N ARG A 75 11.37 -4.69 -2.95
CA ARG A 75 10.62 -4.46 -4.20
C ARG A 75 10.63 -5.63 -5.18
N GLU A 76 11.49 -6.61 -4.98
CA GLU A 76 11.58 -7.78 -5.86
C GLU A 76 10.99 -9.04 -5.22
N GLU A 77 10.48 -8.95 -3.99
CA GLU A 77 9.82 -10.09 -3.35
C GLU A 77 8.44 -10.32 -3.98
N PRO A 78 7.96 -11.58 -3.98
CA PRO A 78 6.63 -11.88 -4.53
C PRO A 78 5.53 -11.03 -3.89
N GLY A 79 4.72 -10.41 -4.73
CA GLY A 79 3.62 -9.56 -4.27
C GLY A 79 4.01 -8.14 -3.90
N ILE A 80 5.30 -7.79 -4.01
CA ILE A 80 5.79 -6.45 -3.72
C ILE A 80 6.42 -5.87 -5.00
N PHE A 81 6.08 -4.62 -5.31
CA PHE A 81 6.48 -3.96 -6.55
C PHE A 81 6.99 -2.56 -6.25
N PRO A 82 7.77 -1.95 -7.16
CA PRO A 82 8.08 -0.52 -7.07
C PRO A 82 6.79 0.29 -6.99
N GLY A 83 6.79 1.38 -6.23
CA GLY A 83 5.58 2.17 -6.01
C GLY A 83 4.90 2.61 -7.30
N TRP A 84 3.72 2.07 -7.57
CA TRP A 84 2.95 2.35 -8.77
C TRP A 84 2.46 3.80 -8.76
N HIS A 85 2.85 4.58 -9.79
CA HIS A 85 2.52 6.01 -9.90
C HIS A 85 3.00 6.86 -8.72
N MET A 86 3.98 6.36 -7.96
CA MET A 86 4.55 7.08 -6.83
C MET A 86 6.07 7.17 -6.99
N ASN A 87 6.70 7.99 -6.17
CA ASN A 87 8.16 8.08 -6.14
C ASN A 87 8.75 6.74 -5.68
N LYS A 88 9.42 6.07 -6.57
CA LYS A 88 9.92 4.71 -6.35
C LYS A 88 11.09 4.62 -5.37
N ALA A 89 11.66 5.77 -4.99
CA ALA A 89 12.68 5.81 -3.94
C ALA A 89 12.09 5.73 -2.54
N HIS A 90 10.78 6.00 -2.39
CA HIS A 90 10.12 6.08 -1.08
C HIS A 90 8.88 5.22 -0.94
N TRP A 91 8.40 4.59 -2.01
CA TRP A 91 7.13 3.88 -2.00
C TRP A 91 7.27 2.47 -2.56
N LEU A 92 6.56 1.53 -1.94
CA LEU A 92 6.39 0.17 -2.44
C LEU A 92 4.91 -0.09 -2.66
N SER A 93 4.58 -0.87 -3.69
CA SER A 93 3.22 -1.36 -3.91
C SER A 93 3.14 -2.80 -3.42
N VAL A 94 2.18 -3.09 -2.57
CA VAL A 94 2.00 -4.41 -1.96
C VAL A 94 0.64 -4.97 -2.36
N ALA A 95 0.63 -6.17 -2.93
CA ALA A 95 -0.61 -6.84 -3.33
C ALA A 95 -1.38 -7.31 -2.09
N LEU A 96 -2.67 -7.01 -2.07
CA LEU A 96 -3.56 -7.41 -0.96
C LEU A 96 -4.39 -8.64 -1.39
N ASP A 97 -3.71 -9.67 -1.89
CA ASP A 97 -4.32 -10.91 -2.37
C ASP A 97 -3.86 -12.14 -1.57
N GLY A 98 -3.15 -11.93 -0.46
CA GLY A 98 -2.64 -13.02 0.35
C GLY A 98 -1.23 -13.47 -0.02
N THR A 99 -0.65 -12.97 -1.10
CA THR A 99 0.71 -13.34 -1.52
C THR A 99 1.76 -12.93 -0.50
N VAL A 100 1.57 -11.74 0.13
CA VAL A 100 2.50 -11.21 1.12
C VAL A 100 1.96 -11.52 2.52
N GLU A 101 2.81 -12.06 3.38
CA GLU A 101 2.43 -12.38 4.75
C GLU A 101 2.01 -11.14 5.53
N ASP A 102 1.00 -11.29 6.39
CA ASP A 102 0.46 -10.19 7.18
C ASP A 102 1.55 -9.48 8.01
N GLU A 103 2.42 -10.27 8.63
CA GLU A 103 3.49 -9.71 9.45
C GLU A 103 4.49 -8.88 8.63
N LYS A 104 4.72 -9.26 7.39
CA LYS A 104 5.58 -8.49 6.50
C LYS A 104 4.93 -7.16 6.12
N ILE A 105 3.63 -7.18 5.84
CA ILE A 105 2.87 -5.96 5.55
C ILE A 105 2.94 -5.01 6.75
N LYS A 106 2.71 -5.54 7.95
CA LYS A 106 2.78 -4.77 9.18
C LYS A 106 4.17 -4.19 9.42
N PHE A 107 5.20 -4.98 9.14
CA PHE A 107 6.59 -4.53 9.25
C PHE A 107 6.88 -3.35 8.32
N LEU A 108 6.44 -3.44 7.06
CA LEU A 108 6.63 -2.36 6.09
C LEU A 108 5.87 -1.09 6.47
N MET A 109 4.82 -1.23 7.24
CA MET A 109 4.00 -0.12 7.72
C MET A 109 4.43 0.43 9.07
N ASP A 110 5.44 -0.14 9.70
CA ASP A 110 5.91 0.35 10.99
C ASP A 110 6.25 1.84 10.87
N PRO A 111 5.76 2.69 11.80
CA PRO A 111 6.01 4.13 11.73
C PRO A 111 7.48 4.49 11.61
N GLU A 112 8.38 3.68 12.17
CA GLU A 112 9.81 3.91 12.05
C GLU A 112 10.33 3.63 10.64
N CYS A 113 9.60 2.85 9.85
CA CYS A 113 9.94 2.54 8.47
C CYS A 113 9.27 3.49 7.47
N VAL A 114 8.26 4.23 7.90
CA VAL A 114 7.45 5.09 7.04
C VAL A 114 8.08 6.47 6.83
N TRP A 115 8.95 6.84 7.71
CA TRP A 115 9.65 8.14 7.71
C TRP A 115 11.04 8.04 7.13
#